data_b09e95658bd485e7c37fc1c6c0291d5a
#
_entry.id   b09e95658bd485e7c37fc1c6c0291d5a
#
_cell.length_a   1.000
_cell.length_b   1.000
_cell.length_c   1.000
_cell.angle_alpha   90.00
_cell.angle_beta   90.00
_cell.angle_gamma   90.00
#
_symmetry.space_group_name_H-M   'P 1'
#
loop_
_entity.id
_entity.type
_entity.pdbx_description
1 polymer ?
#
loop_
_entity_poly.entity_id
_entity_poly.type
_entity_poly.pdbx_seq_one_letter_code
_entity_poly.pdbx_strand_id
1 'polypeptide(L)'
;MVGSAFRRIYPDAESPTTEEFHNGLYDAKGKHIVHLAAKVGGVKVNTEEVGEFFRMNSIINQKLLHMAHHSEATKVVSLLSTCVYPDAPYITYPLTENQLHLGPPHPSNFGYAYAKRMVDVMSRAYRQQYGCNFITAIPNNLYGENDNF
;
A
#
# COMPACT_ATOMS: atom_id res chain seq x y z
N MET A 1 -10.52 7.92 -5.92
CA MET A 1 -10.01 7.93 -7.31
C MET A 1 -9.63 6.53 -7.80
N VAL A 2 -8.46 5.94 -7.47
CA VAL A 2 -7.96 4.67 -8.07
C VAL A 2 -8.94 3.50 -7.95
N GLY A 3 -9.52 3.25 -6.79
CA GLY A 3 -10.47 2.16 -6.58
C GLY A 3 -11.74 2.31 -7.44
N SER A 4 -12.23 3.53 -7.64
CA SER A 4 -13.39 3.80 -8.51
C SER A 4 -13.05 3.57 -9.98
N ALA A 5 -11.84 3.98 -10.42
CA ALA A 5 -11.36 3.71 -11.77
C ALA A 5 -11.17 2.21 -12.01
N PHE A 6 -10.62 1.49 -11.04
CA PHE A 6 -10.46 0.04 -11.12
C PHE A 6 -11.80 -0.68 -11.30
N ARG A 7 -12.83 -0.31 -10.49
CA ARG A 7 -14.17 -0.92 -10.59
C ARG A 7 -14.91 -0.59 -11.89
N ARG A 8 -14.58 0.51 -12.58
CA ARG A 8 -15.13 0.79 -13.92
C ARG A 8 -14.62 -0.21 -14.97
N ILE A 9 -13.40 -0.67 -14.83
CA ILE A 9 -12.78 -1.65 -15.74
C ILE A 9 -13.17 -3.07 -15.35
N TYR A 10 -13.27 -3.34 -14.05
CA TYR A 10 -13.60 -4.62 -13.46
C TYR A 10 -14.85 -4.49 -12.56
N PRO A 11 -16.07 -4.42 -13.16
CA PRO A 11 -17.31 -4.17 -12.41
C PRO A 11 -17.66 -5.28 -11.42
N ASP A 12 -17.24 -6.50 -11.70
CA ASP A 12 -17.45 -7.68 -10.85
C ASP A 12 -16.41 -7.80 -9.72
N ALA A 13 -15.47 -6.87 -9.60
CA ALA A 13 -14.49 -6.88 -8.53
C ALA A 13 -15.15 -6.65 -7.18
N GLU A 14 -15.00 -7.62 -6.28
CA GLU A 14 -15.48 -7.52 -4.92
C GLU A 14 -14.73 -6.41 -4.16
N SER A 15 -15.43 -5.71 -3.30
CA SER A 15 -14.87 -4.68 -2.43
C SER A 15 -15.46 -4.88 -1.03
N PRO A 16 -14.73 -5.54 -0.13
CA PRO A 16 -15.23 -5.74 1.22
C PRO A 16 -15.47 -4.39 1.91
N THR A 17 -16.50 -4.33 2.72
CA THR A 17 -16.75 -3.18 3.57
C THR A 17 -15.64 -3.02 4.61
N THR A 18 -15.54 -1.82 5.20
CA THR A 18 -14.59 -1.58 6.30
C THR A 18 -14.85 -2.52 7.47
N GLU A 19 -16.11 -2.82 7.76
CA GLU A 19 -16.51 -3.72 8.84
C GLU A 19 -16.09 -5.16 8.55
N GLU A 20 -16.40 -5.70 7.39
CA GLU A 20 -15.98 -7.05 6.97
C GLU A 20 -14.46 -7.19 7.04
N PHE A 21 -13.73 -6.20 6.54
CA PHE A 21 -12.27 -6.19 6.59
C PHE A 21 -11.74 -6.14 8.04
N HIS A 22 -12.29 -5.27 8.90
CA HIS A 22 -11.85 -5.16 10.29
C HIS A 22 -12.18 -6.37 11.14
N ASN A 23 -13.30 -7.03 10.87
CA ASN A 23 -13.73 -8.22 11.60
C ASN A 23 -13.13 -9.52 11.05
N GLY A 24 -12.33 -9.46 9.99
CA GLY A 24 -11.73 -10.64 9.38
C GLY A 24 -12.73 -11.58 8.71
N LEU A 25 -13.88 -11.04 8.31
CA LEU A 25 -14.99 -11.83 7.73
C LEU A 25 -14.82 -12.07 6.21
N TYR A 26 -13.85 -11.42 5.58
CA TYR A 26 -13.65 -11.55 4.14
C TYR A 26 -12.75 -12.74 3.80
N ASP A 27 -13.31 -13.69 3.08
CA ASP A 27 -12.55 -14.84 2.54
C ASP A 27 -11.95 -14.51 1.18
N ALA A 28 -10.63 -14.55 1.12
CA ALA A 28 -9.85 -14.28 -0.09
C ALA A 28 -9.32 -15.55 -0.78
N LYS A 29 -9.82 -16.74 -0.40
CA LYS A 29 -9.32 -18.00 -0.94
C LYS A 29 -9.41 -18.06 -2.46
N GLY A 30 -8.27 -18.34 -3.10
CA GLY A 30 -8.16 -18.40 -4.55
C GLY A 30 -8.32 -17.09 -5.30
N LYS A 31 -8.50 -15.96 -4.59
CA LYS A 31 -8.71 -14.63 -5.20
C LYS A 31 -7.40 -13.90 -5.46
N HIS A 32 -7.46 -12.98 -6.43
CA HIS A 32 -6.43 -11.96 -6.63
C HIS A 32 -6.86 -10.69 -5.90
N ILE A 33 -5.97 -10.13 -5.11
CA ILE A 33 -6.23 -8.91 -4.32
C ILE A 33 -5.42 -7.76 -4.89
N VAL A 34 -6.10 -6.63 -5.17
CA VAL A 34 -5.46 -5.34 -5.45
C VAL A 34 -5.63 -4.46 -4.22
N HIS A 35 -4.54 -4.27 -3.47
CA HIS A 35 -4.55 -3.51 -2.22
C HIS A 35 -4.37 -2.02 -2.48
N LEU A 36 -5.49 -1.29 -2.47
CA LEU A 36 -5.56 0.15 -2.67
C LEU A 36 -5.87 0.92 -1.38
N ALA A 37 -6.28 0.20 -0.32
CA ALA A 37 -6.71 0.83 0.93
C ALA A 37 -5.54 1.53 1.63
N ALA A 38 -5.77 2.78 1.98
CA ALA A 38 -4.84 3.58 2.79
C ALA A 38 -5.55 4.79 3.38
N LYS A 39 -5.10 5.25 4.56
CA LYS A 39 -5.37 6.62 5.01
C LYS A 39 -4.44 7.53 4.20
N VAL A 40 -5.02 8.40 3.38
CA VAL A 40 -4.28 9.36 2.54
C VAL A 40 -4.68 10.79 2.89
N GLY A 41 -3.79 11.75 2.62
CA GLY A 41 -4.04 13.17 2.84
C GLY A 41 -2.98 14.02 2.17
N GLY A 42 -3.26 15.32 2.05
CA GLY A 42 -2.29 16.30 1.54
C GLY A 42 -1.09 16.49 2.48
N VAL A 43 -0.10 17.26 2.03
CA VAL A 43 1.15 17.50 2.77
C VAL A 43 0.89 18.05 4.17
N LYS A 44 -0.03 19.01 4.32
CA LYS A 44 -0.36 19.60 5.61
C LYS A 44 -0.81 18.57 6.63
N VAL A 45 -1.80 17.75 6.30
CA VAL A 45 -2.34 16.73 7.21
C VAL A 45 -1.31 15.64 7.51
N ASN A 46 -0.50 15.24 6.54
CA ASN A 46 0.60 14.30 6.75
C ASN A 46 1.65 14.83 7.75
N THR A 47 1.90 16.14 7.74
CA THR A 47 2.85 16.79 8.66
C THR A 47 2.27 16.97 10.06
N GLU A 48 0.97 17.21 10.19
CA GLU A 48 0.30 17.44 11.48
C GLU A 48 -0.08 16.13 12.17
N GLU A 49 -0.49 15.08 11.43
CA GLU A 49 -0.99 13.80 11.94
C GLU A 49 -0.03 12.63 11.69
N VAL A 50 1.28 12.85 11.75
CA VAL A 50 2.32 11.86 11.39
C VAL A 50 2.11 10.51 12.05
N GLY A 51 1.87 10.51 13.37
CA GLY A 51 1.67 9.28 14.15
C GLY A 51 0.41 8.52 13.74
N GLU A 52 -0.68 9.23 13.47
CA GLU A 52 -1.95 8.64 13.06
C GLU A 52 -1.87 8.06 11.63
N PHE A 53 -1.18 8.73 10.70
CA PHE A 53 -0.93 8.19 9.37
C PHE A 53 -0.09 6.93 9.42
N PHE A 54 0.97 6.92 10.22
CA PHE A 54 1.78 5.72 10.43
C PHE A 54 0.95 4.58 11.02
N ARG A 55 0.26 4.85 12.14
CA ARG A 55 -0.52 3.84 12.86
C ARG A 55 -1.61 3.20 12.00
N MET A 56 -2.46 4.02 11.36
CA MET A 56 -3.59 3.53 10.58
C MET A 56 -3.14 2.74 9.36
N ASN A 57 -2.18 3.26 8.60
CA ASN A 57 -1.66 2.55 7.43
C ASN A 57 -0.94 1.26 7.81
N SER A 58 -0.21 1.25 8.93
CA SER A 58 0.43 0.04 9.43
C SER A 58 -0.59 -1.05 9.78
N ILE A 59 -1.67 -0.69 10.47
CA ILE A 59 -2.76 -1.63 10.82
C ILE A 59 -3.44 -2.18 9.57
N ILE A 60 -3.80 -1.33 8.63
CA ILE A 60 -4.46 -1.74 7.38
C ILE A 60 -3.57 -2.74 6.63
N ASN A 61 -2.29 -2.40 6.45
CA ASN A 61 -1.35 -3.20 5.69
C ASN A 61 -1.09 -4.56 6.35
N GLN A 62 -0.88 -4.59 7.67
CA GLN A 62 -0.66 -5.83 8.42
C GLN A 62 -1.88 -6.75 8.35
N LYS A 63 -3.06 -6.21 8.61
CA LYS A 63 -4.31 -6.98 8.57
C LYS A 63 -4.53 -7.59 7.18
N LEU A 64 -4.36 -6.80 6.12
CA LEU A 64 -4.60 -7.26 4.76
C LEU A 64 -3.65 -8.39 4.36
N LEU A 65 -2.34 -8.21 4.55
CA LEU A 65 -1.36 -9.22 4.16
C LEU A 65 -1.50 -10.49 5.02
N HIS A 66 -1.82 -10.34 6.31
CA HIS A 66 -2.08 -11.47 7.18
C HIS A 66 -3.34 -12.24 6.75
N MET A 67 -4.45 -11.55 6.52
CA MET A 67 -5.69 -12.13 5.99
C MET A 67 -5.45 -12.84 4.66
N ALA A 68 -4.79 -12.18 3.71
CA ALA A 68 -4.50 -12.75 2.39
C ALA A 68 -3.69 -14.05 2.47
N HIS A 69 -2.73 -14.12 3.40
CA HIS A 69 -1.97 -15.34 3.64
C HIS A 69 -2.84 -16.46 4.22
N HIS A 70 -3.60 -16.16 5.28
CA HIS A 70 -4.42 -17.17 5.98
C HIS A 70 -5.62 -17.67 5.14
N SER A 71 -6.15 -16.80 4.26
CA SER A 71 -7.19 -17.19 3.32
C SER A 71 -6.65 -17.82 2.03
N GLU A 72 -5.35 -18.08 1.93
CA GLU A 72 -4.74 -18.66 0.72
C GLU A 72 -5.05 -17.87 -0.55
N ALA A 73 -4.95 -16.54 -0.49
CA ALA A 73 -5.10 -15.69 -1.66
C ALA A 73 -4.06 -16.04 -2.74
N THR A 74 -4.49 -16.14 -3.98
CA THR A 74 -3.61 -16.53 -5.09
C THR A 74 -2.53 -15.49 -5.37
N LYS A 75 -2.86 -14.20 -5.24
CA LYS A 75 -1.93 -13.09 -5.48
C LYS A 75 -2.37 -11.83 -4.75
N VAL A 76 -1.41 -11.07 -4.25
CA VAL A 76 -1.64 -9.72 -3.75
C VAL A 76 -0.76 -8.74 -4.51
N VAL A 77 -1.36 -7.67 -5.03
CA VAL A 77 -0.67 -6.52 -5.61
C VAL A 77 -0.95 -5.31 -4.72
N SER A 78 0.05 -4.85 -3.97
CA SER A 78 -0.10 -3.70 -3.09
C SER A 78 0.45 -2.43 -3.72
N LEU A 79 -0.35 -1.36 -3.78
CA LEU A 79 0.12 -0.06 -4.25
C LEU A 79 0.85 0.70 -3.15
N LEU A 80 2.08 1.07 -3.44
CA LEU A 80 2.88 2.02 -2.68
C LEU A 80 2.62 3.46 -3.16
N SER A 81 3.61 4.30 -3.07
CA SER A 81 3.61 5.69 -3.55
C SER A 81 5.07 6.10 -3.76
N THR A 82 5.34 7.04 -4.64
CA THR A 82 6.69 7.57 -4.86
C THR A 82 7.32 8.18 -3.61
N CYS A 83 6.53 8.62 -2.64
CA CYS A 83 7.02 9.12 -1.35
C CYS A 83 7.79 8.08 -0.52
N VAL A 84 7.74 6.79 -0.90
CA VAL A 84 8.52 5.74 -0.26
C VAL A 84 10.01 5.80 -0.61
N TYR A 85 10.37 6.47 -1.70
CA TYR A 85 11.78 6.64 -2.04
C TYR A 85 12.50 7.53 -1.03
N PRO A 86 13.80 7.28 -0.82
CA PRO A 86 14.63 8.21 -0.06
C PRO A 86 14.66 9.61 -0.67
N ASP A 87 15.02 10.58 0.14
CA ASP A 87 15.37 11.91 -0.33
C ASP A 87 16.83 11.96 -0.83
N ALA A 88 17.18 13.02 -1.56
CA ALA A 88 18.58 13.27 -1.89
C ALA A 88 19.42 13.35 -0.58
N PRO A 89 20.68 12.87 -0.56
CA PRO A 89 21.49 12.42 -1.69
C PRO A 89 21.44 10.90 -1.97
N TYR A 90 20.49 10.18 -1.38
CA TYR A 90 20.47 8.70 -1.42
C TYR A 90 19.94 8.10 -2.72
N ILE A 91 19.40 8.92 -3.61
CA ILE A 91 18.80 8.47 -4.87
C ILE A 91 19.44 9.13 -6.08
N THR A 92 19.30 8.46 -7.22
CA THR A 92 19.65 8.98 -8.55
C THR A 92 18.47 8.81 -9.49
N TYR A 93 18.35 9.71 -10.46
CA TYR A 93 17.31 9.62 -11.50
C TYR A 93 17.84 8.94 -12.77
N PRO A 94 17.02 8.14 -13.47
CA PRO A 94 15.65 7.77 -13.09
C PRO A 94 15.59 6.89 -11.85
N LEU A 95 14.49 7.00 -11.07
CA LEU A 95 14.25 6.16 -9.90
C LEU A 95 14.06 4.70 -10.31
N THR A 96 14.65 3.80 -9.54
CA THR A 96 14.50 2.35 -9.71
C THR A 96 14.17 1.70 -8.35
N GLU A 97 13.53 0.53 -8.38
CA GLU A 97 13.01 -0.12 -7.17
C GLU A 97 14.10 -0.50 -6.17
N ASN A 98 15.33 -0.75 -6.63
CA ASN A 98 16.46 -1.06 -5.76
C ASN A 98 16.92 0.14 -4.89
N GLN A 99 16.48 1.35 -5.21
CA GLN A 99 16.77 2.54 -4.42
C GLN A 99 15.82 2.72 -3.23
N LEU A 100 14.76 1.92 -3.14
CA LEU A 100 13.68 2.09 -2.16
C LEU A 100 14.16 2.16 -0.71
N HIS A 101 15.21 1.43 -0.36
CA HIS A 101 15.70 1.30 1.02
C HIS A 101 17.09 1.93 1.25
N LEU A 102 17.59 2.75 0.34
CA LEU A 102 18.96 3.32 0.46
C LEU A 102 19.07 4.44 1.49
N GLY A 103 17.96 5.04 1.92
CA GLY A 103 17.96 6.11 2.89
C GLY A 103 16.58 6.42 3.48
N PRO A 104 16.46 7.43 4.35
CA PRO A 104 15.17 7.84 4.90
C PRO A 104 14.29 8.51 3.83
N PRO A 105 12.95 8.39 3.94
CA PRO A 105 12.04 9.16 3.11
C PRO A 105 12.05 10.63 3.53
N HIS A 106 11.45 11.50 2.69
CA HIS A 106 11.34 12.93 2.98
C HIS A 106 10.65 13.20 4.34
N PRO A 107 11.17 14.10 5.18
CA PRO A 107 10.64 14.36 6.53
C PRO A 107 9.16 14.77 6.57
N SER A 108 8.66 15.46 5.54
CA SER A 108 7.27 15.95 5.53
C SER A 108 6.19 14.88 5.52
N ASN A 109 6.52 13.63 5.17
CA ASN A 109 5.57 12.52 5.07
C ASN A 109 6.14 11.18 5.55
N PHE A 110 7.20 11.21 6.37
CA PHE A 110 7.93 10.01 6.75
C PHE A 110 7.05 8.94 7.40
N GLY A 111 6.07 9.31 8.20
CA GLY A 111 5.16 8.36 8.85
C GLY A 111 4.39 7.53 7.83
N TYR A 112 3.74 8.18 6.87
CA TYR A 112 3.06 7.51 5.77
C TYR A 112 4.02 6.68 4.92
N ALA A 113 5.16 7.27 4.57
CA ALA A 113 6.16 6.63 3.71
C ALA A 113 6.73 5.35 4.34
N TYR A 114 7.06 5.35 5.62
CA TYR A 114 7.52 4.15 6.31
C TYR A 114 6.42 3.08 6.45
N ALA A 115 5.17 3.49 6.71
CA ALA A 115 4.06 2.54 6.70
C ALA A 115 3.87 1.86 5.34
N LYS A 116 4.10 2.59 4.24
CA LYS A 116 4.09 2.03 2.89
C LYS A 116 5.32 1.18 2.59
N ARG A 117 6.53 1.56 3.02
CA ARG A 117 7.73 0.70 2.90
C ARG A 117 7.56 -0.63 3.64
N MET A 118 6.89 -0.62 4.78
CA MET A 118 6.60 -1.84 5.53
C MET A 118 5.86 -2.88 4.67
N VAL A 119 4.99 -2.45 3.75
CA VAL A 119 4.29 -3.36 2.83
C VAL A 119 5.27 -4.12 1.93
N ASP A 120 6.30 -3.44 1.43
CA ASP A 120 7.35 -4.11 0.64
C ASP A 120 8.13 -5.11 1.49
N VAL A 121 8.56 -4.72 2.68
CA VAL A 121 9.28 -5.60 3.61
C VAL A 121 8.44 -6.82 3.99
N MET A 122 7.17 -6.62 4.36
CA MET A 122 6.25 -7.71 4.68
C MET A 122 6.02 -8.63 3.48
N SER A 123 5.80 -8.07 2.30
CA SER A 123 5.59 -8.87 1.08
C SER A 123 6.81 -9.73 0.76
N ARG A 124 8.02 -9.20 0.94
CA ARG A 124 9.28 -9.98 0.79
C ARG A 124 9.37 -11.09 1.83
N ALA A 125 9.08 -10.78 3.11
CA ALA A 125 9.12 -11.74 4.19
C ALA A 125 8.12 -12.89 3.96
N TYR A 126 6.89 -12.58 3.56
CA TYR A 126 5.87 -13.58 3.26
C TYR A 126 6.22 -14.43 2.03
N ARG A 127 6.82 -13.84 0.99
CA ARG A 127 7.35 -14.62 -0.14
C ARG A 127 8.43 -15.59 0.31
N GLN A 128 9.38 -15.11 1.11
CA GLN A 128 10.52 -15.92 1.56
C GLN A 128 10.09 -17.05 2.49
N GLN A 129 9.21 -16.77 3.44
CA GLN A 129 8.83 -17.73 4.48
C GLN A 129 7.73 -18.69 4.04
N TYR A 130 6.72 -18.18 3.32
CA TYR A 130 5.49 -18.92 3.04
C TYR A 130 5.25 -19.18 1.55
N GLY A 131 6.11 -18.68 0.65
CA GLY A 131 5.91 -18.81 -0.79
C GLY A 131 4.75 -17.99 -1.35
N CYS A 132 4.23 -17.00 -0.59
CA CYS A 132 3.10 -16.17 -1.02
C CYS A 132 3.44 -15.36 -2.28
N ASN A 133 2.49 -15.24 -3.21
CA ASN A 133 2.66 -14.39 -4.39
C ASN A 133 2.25 -12.94 -4.09
N PHE A 134 2.98 -12.29 -3.18
CA PHE A 134 2.74 -10.90 -2.79
C PHE A 134 3.77 -10.00 -3.46
N ILE A 135 3.30 -9.02 -4.22
CA ILE A 135 4.12 -8.05 -4.92
C ILE A 135 3.70 -6.62 -4.56
N THR A 136 4.62 -5.68 -4.73
CA THR A 136 4.36 -4.26 -4.58
C THR A 136 4.54 -3.55 -5.91
N ALA A 137 3.74 -2.52 -6.15
CA ALA A 137 3.87 -1.63 -7.30
C ALA A 137 3.98 -0.19 -6.80
N ILE A 138 4.90 0.58 -7.38
CA ILE A 138 5.14 1.97 -7.02
C ILE A 138 4.66 2.84 -8.18
N PRO A 139 3.38 3.27 -8.19
CA PRO A 139 2.90 4.16 -9.22
C PRO A 139 3.54 5.54 -9.05
N ASN A 140 3.76 6.22 -10.16
CA ASN A 140 4.04 7.64 -10.14
C ASN A 140 2.76 8.40 -9.77
N ASN A 141 2.77 9.74 -9.78
CA ASN A 141 1.60 10.54 -9.44
C ASN A 141 0.43 10.15 -10.36
N LEU A 142 -0.61 9.62 -9.72
CA LEU A 142 -1.86 9.29 -10.39
C LEU A 142 -2.79 10.49 -10.32
N TYR A 143 -3.50 10.76 -11.39
CA TYR A 143 -4.49 11.85 -11.48
C TYR A 143 -5.72 11.37 -12.25
N GLY A 144 -6.85 12.02 -12.07
CA GLY A 144 -8.08 11.67 -12.78
C GLY A 144 -9.33 12.18 -12.10
N GLU A 145 -10.49 11.72 -12.57
CA GLU A 145 -11.77 12.07 -12.00
C GLU A 145 -11.86 11.72 -10.50
N ASN A 146 -12.43 12.65 -9.73
CA ASN A 146 -12.57 12.56 -8.28
C ASN A 146 -11.24 12.59 -7.52
N ASP A 147 -10.22 13.22 -8.08
CA ASP A 147 -9.00 13.55 -7.35
C ASP A 147 -9.21 14.80 -6.48
N ASN A 148 -8.49 14.88 -5.36
CA ASN A 148 -8.47 16.07 -4.51
C ASN A 148 -7.32 16.97 -4.96
N PHE A 149 -7.64 18.05 -5.63
CA PHE A 149 -6.70 19.10 -6.03
C PHE A 149 -6.65 20.20 -4.98
#